data_d492b6e375774556fc481de9f1443cba
#
_entry.id   d492b6e375774556fc481de9f1443cba
#
_cell.length_a   1.000
_cell.length_b   1.000
_cell.length_c   1.000
_cell.angle_alpha   90.00
_cell.angle_beta   90.00
_cell.angle_gamma   90.00
#
_symmetry.space_group_name_H-M   'P 1'
#
loop_
_entity.id
_entity.type
_entity.pdbx_description
1 polymer ?
#
loop_
_entity_poly.entity_id
_entity_poly.type
_entity_poly.pdbx_seq_one_letter_code
_entity_poly.pdbx_strand_id
1 'polypeptide(L)'
;MRAWFLGSTGRRPVAFGGLAECLFAQHPGSEQHARGSRQAAANYRLAACAPHHIGRGRLFLALSLLISTLTSTSAEIQPADCARAAKYSEGKRGVSMLVMQNGWTVFEHYANGGSARGRWPIFSGTKSFWGIAALAAIRDGLFKIDDPVSDTITEWKSDARKSGITIRQLLNQTDGIEGASRLQRASIRDRNAMAIRLPTVAEPSSAFIYGPSHLQIFSELLRRKLKGRATISYIEGHVLSRFGLGRLNYKKDARGNPLPATGFELTAREWARFGELVLGRGNYHGRQIVPADLLHESFAGSQANPSYGLTFWLNQGAPNGREVDMERMLDLPWQTAQWTDVCICKDAPADMVVALGSGYQRLFIIPSMKALIVRQGSTAKFSDAHFLRLVLGLQGTPLASREANRFPYNP
;
A
#
# COMPACT_ATOMS: atom_id res chain seq x y z
N MET A 1 -17.99 21.52 -1.82
CA MET A 1 -16.95 20.50 -1.56
C MET A 1 -15.61 20.75 -2.25
N ARG A 2 -15.39 21.96 -2.79
CA ARG A 2 -14.11 22.35 -3.44
C ARG A 2 -12.91 22.61 -2.51
N ALA A 3 -13.04 22.39 -1.21
CA ALA A 3 -12.04 22.79 -0.20
C ALA A 3 -10.94 21.76 0.08
N TRP A 4 -10.81 20.69 -0.68
CA TRP A 4 -9.83 19.65 -0.44
C TRP A 4 -8.45 19.91 -1.07
N PHE A 5 -8.39 20.75 -2.08
CA PHE A 5 -7.19 20.96 -2.90
C PHE A 5 -6.61 22.39 -2.88
N LEU A 6 -7.27 23.34 -2.23
CA LEU A 6 -6.83 24.73 -2.23
C LEU A 6 -6.51 25.22 -0.81
N GLY A 7 -5.39 24.80 -0.27
CA GLY A 7 -4.91 25.27 1.03
C GLY A 7 -3.40 25.33 1.13
N SER A 8 -2.71 25.85 0.12
CA SER A 8 -1.36 26.39 0.26
C SER A 8 -1.06 27.42 -0.82
N THR A 9 -1.70 28.58 -0.72
CA THR A 9 -1.18 29.79 -1.35
C THR A 9 -0.05 30.34 -0.51
N GLY A 10 1.04 30.62 -1.17
CA GLY A 10 2.31 31.08 -0.72
C GLY A 10 2.36 32.05 0.47
N ARG A 11 3.19 31.71 1.43
CA ARG A 11 4.02 32.70 2.14
C ARG A 11 5.44 32.16 2.21
N ARG A 12 6.38 32.99 1.77
CA ARG A 12 7.82 32.77 1.84
C ARG A 12 8.24 32.56 3.30
N PRO A 13 9.22 31.69 3.59
CA PRO A 13 9.79 31.65 4.92
C PRO A 13 10.69 32.86 5.10
N VAL A 14 10.43 33.61 6.17
CA VAL A 14 11.37 34.61 6.74
C VAL A 14 12.46 33.81 7.44
N ALA A 15 13.70 34.12 7.06
CA ALA A 15 14.88 33.62 7.72
C ALA A 15 14.96 34.20 9.14
N PHE A 16 15.09 33.34 10.14
CA PHE A 16 15.67 33.69 11.43
C PHE A 16 16.89 32.80 11.62
N GLY A 17 18.03 33.44 11.58
CA GLY A 17 19.29 32.92 12.05
C GLY A 17 19.34 32.93 13.57
N GLY A 18 20.09 32.03 14.14
CA GLY A 18 20.34 31.96 15.59
C GLY A 18 21.05 30.67 15.95
N LEU A 19 22.36 30.74 15.86
CA LEU A 19 23.43 30.10 16.62
C LEU A 19 22.99 29.41 17.91
N ALA A 20 23.43 28.20 18.10
CA ALA A 20 24.04 27.73 19.33
C ALA A 20 24.88 26.48 19.07
N GLU A 21 26.14 26.72 19.30
CA GLU A 21 27.29 25.83 19.38
C GLU A 21 27.20 24.85 20.54
N CYS A 22 27.99 23.78 20.33
CA CYS A 22 28.84 23.07 21.30
C CYS A 22 28.20 22.27 22.44
N LEU A 23 28.49 20.97 22.48
CA LEU A 23 29.57 20.47 23.33
C LEU A 23 29.86 18.99 23.05
N PHE A 24 31.11 18.76 22.70
CA PHE A 24 31.80 17.46 22.73
C PHE A 24 31.97 17.01 24.19
N ALA A 25 31.75 15.74 24.43
CA ALA A 25 32.44 15.05 25.51
C ALA A 25 32.82 13.66 25.03
N GLN A 26 34.13 13.49 24.92
CA GLN A 26 34.83 12.23 24.71
C GLN A 26 35.11 11.54 26.06
N HIS A 27 35.24 10.22 25.97
CA HIS A 27 36.18 9.32 26.66
C HIS A 27 35.65 8.39 27.74
N PRO A 28 36.42 7.32 28.04
CA PRO A 28 36.92 6.21 27.19
C PRO A 28 36.74 4.79 27.84
N GLY A 29 36.98 3.76 27.03
CA GLY A 29 37.84 2.60 27.28
C GLY A 29 37.58 1.58 28.39
N SER A 30 37.61 0.35 27.98
CA SER A 30 38.39 -0.80 28.45
C SER A 30 37.85 -2.07 27.72
N GLU A 31 38.58 -2.63 26.86
CA GLU A 31 39.60 -3.67 26.84
C GLU A 31 39.30 -4.92 27.68
N GLN A 32 39.45 -6.06 26.96
CA GLN A 32 39.91 -7.40 27.40
C GLN A 32 38.84 -8.37 27.92
N HIS A 33 38.61 -9.48 27.28
CA HIS A 33 39.51 -10.64 27.21
C HIS A 33 39.03 -11.67 26.17
N ALA A 34 40.06 -12.20 25.49
CA ALA A 34 40.03 -13.32 24.57
C ALA A 34 40.07 -14.70 25.27
N ARG A 35 39.93 -15.72 24.43
CA ARG A 35 40.19 -17.16 24.51
C ARG A 35 38.90 -17.98 24.57
N GLY A 36 38.68 -18.98 23.71
CA GLY A 36 39.51 -19.82 22.91
C GLY A 36 38.97 -21.22 22.98
N SER A 37 38.91 -21.90 21.88
CA SER A 37 39.06 -23.35 21.65
C SER A 37 38.07 -23.81 20.57
N ARG A 38 38.49 -24.07 19.40
CA ARG A 38 39.18 -25.22 18.75
C ARG A 38 38.38 -26.53 18.81
N GLN A 39 38.10 -26.98 17.57
CA GLN A 39 38.15 -28.33 17.05
C GLN A 39 37.05 -29.34 17.38
N ALA A 40 36.36 -29.79 16.30
CA ALA A 40 36.54 -31.15 15.83
C ALA A 40 35.91 -31.33 14.43
N ALA A 41 36.79 -31.59 13.46
CA ALA A 41 36.45 -32.18 12.19
C ALA A 41 36.35 -33.70 12.37
N ALA A 42 35.38 -34.33 11.74
CA ALA A 42 35.41 -35.77 11.54
C ALA A 42 34.94 -36.12 10.13
N ASN A 43 35.91 -36.57 9.37
CA ASN A 43 35.81 -37.24 8.08
C ASN A 43 34.93 -38.49 8.15
N TYR A 44 34.14 -38.78 7.14
CA TYR A 44 33.86 -40.15 6.74
C TYR A 44 34.13 -40.34 5.26
N ARG A 45 35.02 -41.30 5.01
CA ARG A 45 35.52 -41.74 3.71
C ARG A 45 34.55 -42.73 3.07
N LEU A 46 34.60 -42.69 1.75
CA LEU A 46 34.22 -43.66 0.73
C LEU A 46 34.45 -45.14 1.09
N ALA A 47 33.51 -45.97 0.67
CA ALA A 47 33.81 -47.36 0.30
C ALA A 47 33.07 -47.68 -1.01
N ALA A 48 33.87 -47.93 -2.02
CA ALA A 48 33.46 -48.53 -3.29
C ALA A 48 33.45 -50.06 -3.17
N CYS A 49 32.47 -50.71 -3.81
CA CYS A 49 32.55 -52.07 -4.25
C CYS A 49 31.63 -52.30 -5.45
N ALA A 50 32.22 -52.59 -6.60
CA ALA A 50 31.60 -53.36 -7.67
C ALA A 50 32.02 -54.82 -7.54
N PRO A 51 31.29 -55.83 -8.07
CA PRO A 51 31.55 -56.24 -9.45
C PRO A 51 30.35 -56.79 -10.26
N HIS A 52 30.50 -56.66 -11.58
CA HIS A 52 30.08 -57.51 -12.70
C HIS A 52 28.95 -58.54 -12.56
N HIS A 53 27.94 -58.43 -13.46
CA HIS A 53 27.57 -59.53 -14.33
C HIS A 53 26.89 -59.07 -15.63
N ILE A 54 27.31 -59.64 -16.73
CA ILE A 54 26.90 -59.47 -18.13
C ILE A 54 25.55 -60.19 -18.34
N GLY A 55 24.63 -59.57 -19.08
CA GLY A 55 23.41 -60.27 -19.51
C GLY A 55 22.46 -59.47 -20.40
N ARG A 56 22.64 -59.61 -21.72
CA ARG A 56 21.67 -59.61 -22.82
C ARG A 56 20.71 -58.41 -22.98
N GLY A 57 20.89 -57.78 -24.10
CA GLY A 57 20.16 -56.69 -24.72
C GLY A 57 18.64 -56.75 -24.71
N ARG A 58 18.08 -55.61 -24.45
CA ARG A 58 16.77 -55.15 -24.97
C ARG A 58 16.92 -53.69 -25.32
N LEU A 59 16.73 -53.44 -26.61
CA LEU A 59 16.66 -52.11 -27.20
C LEU A 59 15.45 -51.38 -26.62
N PHE A 60 15.63 -50.51 -25.64
CA PHE A 60 14.62 -49.58 -25.20
C PHE A 60 14.81 -48.26 -25.97
N LEU A 61 13.90 -48.03 -26.92
CA LEU A 61 13.68 -46.67 -27.48
C LEU A 61 13.37 -45.76 -26.32
N ALA A 62 14.32 -44.95 -25.91
CA ALA A 62 14.09 -43.81 -25.02
C ALA A 62 13.37 -42.71 -25.81
N LEU A 63 12.03 -42.69 -25.73
CA LEU A 63 11.24 -41.58 -26.18
C LEU A 63 11.46 -40.45 -25.16
N SER A 64 12.43 -39.62 -25.43
CA SER A 64 12.67 -38.38 -24.65
C SER A 64 11.47 -37.44 -24.89
N LEU A 65 10.47 -37.51 -24.02
CA LEU A 65 9.47 -36.47 -23.89
C LEU A 65 10.17 -35.18 -23.46
N LEU A 66 10.52 -34.33 -24.39
CA LEU A 66 10.79 -32.91 -24.11
C LEU A 66 9.51 -32.30 -23.55
N ILE A 67 9.36 -32.35 -22.26
CA ILE A 67 8.39 -31.49 -21.56
C ILE A 67 8.98 -30.08 -21.66
N SER A 68 8.63 -29.37 -22.73
CA SER A 68 8.81 -27.93 -22.79
C SER A 68 7.92 -27.34 -21.70
N THR A 69 8.46 -27.14 -20.52
CA THR A 69 7.85 -26.25 -19.53
C THR A 69 7.82 -24.88 -20.17
N LEU A 70 6.67 -24.51 -20.69
CA LEU A 70 6.34 -23.12 -21.03
C LEU A 70 6.39 -22.35 -19.70
N THR A 71 7.61 -21.98 -19.29
CA THR A 71 7.78 -20.92 -18.31
C THR A 71 7.26 -19.68 -18.99
N SER A 72 6.05 -19.29 -18.64
CA SER A 72 5.51 -17.96 -18.98
C SER A 72 6.48 -16.95 -18.38
N THR A 73 7.44 -16.49 -19.19
CA THR A 73 8.33 -15.40 -18.79
C THR A 73 7.44 -14.15 -18.73
N SER A 74 7.18 -13.67 -17.50
CA SER A 74 6.53 -12.39 -17.33
C SER A 74 7.32 -11.33 -18.12
N ALA A 75 6.62 -10.45 -18.82
CA ALA A 75 7.27 -9.38 -19.61
C ALA A 75 8.24 -8.60 -18.71
N GLU A 76 9.49 -8.47 -19.17
CA GLU A 76 10.53 -7.77 -18.44
C GLU A 76 10.39 -6.26 -18.63
N ILE A 77 10.38 -5.51 -17.52
CA ILE A 77 10.33 -4.06 -17.56
C ILE A 77 11.69 -3.51 -17.98
N GLN A 78 11.71 -2.72 -19.06
CA GLN A 78 12.95 -2.21 -19.61
C GLN A 78 13.35 -0.86 -19.01
N PRO A 79 14.63 -0.63 -18.67
CA PRO A 79 15.10 0.66 -18.15
C PRO A 79 14.78 1.84 -19.08
N ALA A 80 14.78 1.65 -20.40
CA ALA A 80 14.43 2.69 -21.36
C ALA A 80 12.95 3.11 -21.27
N ASP A 81 12.05 2.17 -21.00
CA ASP A 81 10.63 2.44 -20.75
C ASP A 81 10.44 3.21 -19.44
N CYS A 82 11.14 2.79 -18.40
CA CYS A 82 11.17 3.49 -17.14
C CYS A 82 11.68 4.94 -17.28
N ALA A 83 12.71 5.17 -18.09
CA ALA A 83 13.23 6.52 -18.32
C ALA A 83 12.19 7.44 -19.01
N ARG A 84 11.41 6.90 -19.97
CA ARG A 84 10.29 7.64 -20.59
C ARG A 84 9.20 7.97 -19.58
N ALA A 85 8.84 7.01 -18.73
CA ALA A 85 7.86 7.19 -17.66
C ALA A 85 8.34 8.19 -16.60
N ALA A 86 9.64 8.16 -16.25
CA ALA A 86 10.25 9.11 -15.33
C ALA A 86 10.18 10.54 -15.88
N LYS A 87 10.52 10.75 -17.14
CA LYS A 87 10.40 12.06 -17.81
C LYS A 87 8.96 12.58 -17.81
N TYR A 88 7.99 11.70 -18.09
CA TYR A 88 6.57 12.05 -17.96
C TYR A 88 6.21 12.45 -16.53
N SER A 89 6.60 11.63 -15.55
CA SER A 89 6.35 11.91 -14.12
C SER A 89 6.99 13.21 -13.66
N GLU A 90 8.24 13.48 -14.06
CA GLU A 90 8.98 14.72 -13.75
C GLU A 90 8.24 15.94 -14.29
N GLY A 91 7.80 15.92 -15.56
CA GLY A 91 6.98 16.98 -16.16
C GLY A 91 5.60 17.15 -15.49
N LYS A 92 5.19 16.20 -14.66
CA LYS A 92 3.98 16.22 -13.82
C LYS A 92 4.33 16.36 -12.33
N ARG A 93 5.39 17.08 -12.01
CA ARG A 93 5.87 17.34 -10.64
C ARG A 93 6.16 16.05 -9.84
N GLY A 94 6.59 14.98 -10.51
CA GLY A 94 7.11 13.80 -9.84
C GLY A 94 8.41 14.11 -9.14
N VAL A 95 8.59 13.65 -7.91
CA VAL A 95 9.79 13.86 -7.10
C VAL A 95 10.62 12.60 -6.97
N SER A 96 9.99 11.44 -7.08
CA SER A 96 10.66 10.14 -7.12
C SER A 96 9.90 9.15 -7.98
N MET A 97 10.65 8.26 -8.61
CA MET A 97 10.17 7.07 -9.28
C MET A 97 11.13 5.93 -8.96
N LEU A 98 10.60 4.80 -8.49
CA LEU A 98 11.36 3.59 -8.25
C LEU A 98 10.59 2.42 -8.86
N VAL A 99 11.29 1.58 -9.63
CA VAL A 99 10.75 0.36 -10.23
C VAL A 99 11.58 -0.82 -9.77
N MET A 100 10.91 -1.83 -9.25
CA MET A 100 11.53 -3.11 -8.90
C MET A 100 10.84 -4.24 -9.65
N GLN A 101 11.60 -5.25 -10.06
CA GLN A 101 11.07 -6.48 -10.63
C GLN A 101 11.92 -7.66 -10.16
N ASN A 102 11.28 -8.78 -9.83
CA ASN A 102 11.93 -10.00 -9.33
C ASN A 102 12.84 -9.75 -8.12
N GLY A 103 12.51 -8.76 -7.26
CA GLY A 103 13.30 -8.39 -6.09
C GLY A 103 14.49 -7.45 -6.37
N TRP A 104 14.70 -7.03 -7.63
CA TRP A 104 15.80 -6.15 -8.00
C TRP A 104 15.28 -4.77 -8.40
N THR A 105 16.03 -3.72 -8.06
CA THR A 105 15.76 -2.38 -8.58
C THR A 105 16.15 -2.31 -10.05
N VAL A 106 15.15 -2.13 -10.93
CA VAL A 106 15.32 -1.95 -12.37
C VAL A 106 15.64 -0.50 -12.69
N PHE A 107 15.01 0.43 -11.97
CA PHE A 107 15.14 1.86 -12.26
C PHE A 107 14.83 2.69 -11.01
N GLU A 108 15.58 3.77 -10.85
CA GLU A 108 15.36 4.76 -9.79
C GLU A 108 15.70 6.15 -10.30
N HIS A 109 14.80 7.12 -10.06
CA HIS A 109 14.94 8.50 -10.54
C HIS A 109 14.38 9.49 -9.53
N TYR A 110 15.05 10.63 -9.42
CA TYR A 110 14.67 11.72 -8.53
C TYR A 110 14.73 13.05 -9.28
N ALA A 111 13.70 13.90 -9.09
CA ALA A 111 13.57 15.19 -9.74
C ALA A 111 12.80 16.16 -8.84
N ASN A 112 12.67 17.43 -9.24
CA ASN A 112 11.84 18.43 -8.57
C ASN A 112 12.07 18.51 -7.04
N GLY A 113 13.33 18.44 -6.59
CA GLY A 113 13.71 18.46 -5.18
C GLY A 113 13.59 17.14 -4.44
N GLY A 114 13.25 16.06 -5.13
CA GLY A 114 13.26 14.70 -4.57
C GLY A 114 14.68 14.16 -4.39
N SER A 115 14.81 13.15 -3.54
CA SER A 115 16.08 12.44 -3.33
C SER A 115 15.82 11.04 -2.75
N ALA A 116 16.84 10.17 -2.78
CA ALA A 116 16.77 8.82 -2.22
C ALA A 116 16.45 8.79 -0.71
N ARG A 117 16.80 9.87 0.00
CA ARG A 117 16.56 10.03 1.45
C ARG A 117 15.36 10.93 1.74
N GLY A 118 14.79 11.58 0.72
CA GLY A 118 13.65 12.49 0.86
C GLY A 118 12.39 11.72 1.24
N ARG A 119 11.80 12.05 2.38
CA ARG A 119 10.50 11.52 2.80
C ARG A 119 9.40 12.45 2.32
N TRP A 120 8.38 11.87 1.72
CA TRP A 120 7.23 12.59 1.19
C TRP A 120 5.95 12.04 1.78
N PRO A 121 4.93 12.91 2.03
CA PRO A 121 3.62 12.45 2.45
C PRO A 121 3.04 11.50 1.41
N ILE A 122 2.68 10.28 1.83
CA ILE A 122 1.99 9.33 0.96
C ILE A 122 0.47 9.47 1.00
N PHE A 123 -0.03 10.43 1.80
CA PHE A 123 -1.44 10.71 1.99
C PHE A 123 -2.27 9.41 2.17
N SER A 124 -3.31 9.22 1.36
CA SER A 124 -4.20 8.05 1.48
C SER A 124 -3.51 6.70 1.24
N GLY A 125 -2.29 6.66 0.70
CA GLY A 125 -1.47 5.45 0.71
C GLY A 125 -1.20 4.91 2.12
N THR A 126 -1.33 5.75 3.14
CA THR A 126 -1.30 5.38 4.57
C THR A 126 -2.36 4.34 4.92
N LYS A 127 -3.53 4.36 4.27
CA LYS A 127 -4.65 3.44 4.56
C LYS A 127 -4.23 1.98 4.43
N SER A 128 -3.44 1.65 3.41
CA SER A 128 -3.01 0.26 3.16
C SER A 128 -2.13 -0.30 4.29
N PHE A 129 -1.35 0.56 4.95
CA PHE A 129 -0.59 0.14 6.15
C PHE A 129 -1.52 -0.23 7.31
N TRP A 130 -2.65 0.45 7.46
CA TRP A 130 -3.65 0.14 8.48
C TRP A 130 -4.45 -1.11 8.14
N GLY A 131 -4.68 -1.38 6.85
CA GLY A 131 -5.20 -2.67 6.41
C GLY A 131 -4.28 -3.82 6.81
N ILE A 132 -2.99 -3.73 6.50
CA ILE A 132 -2.00 -4.72 6.94
C ILE A 132 -1.92 -4.84 8.46
N ALA A 133 -2.05 -3.73 9.20
CA ALA A 133 -2.11 -3.77 10.66
C ALA A 133 -3.35 -4.49 11.19
N ALA A 134 -4.50 -4.38 10.50
CA ALA A 134 -5.69 -5.15 10.82
C ALA A 134 -5.47 -6.65 10.64
N LEU A 135 -4.84 -7.07 9.54
CA LEU A 135 -4.51 -8.48 9.32
C LEU A 135 -3.53 -9.01 10.37
N ALA A 136 -2.55 -8.20 10.79
CA ALA A 136 -1.66 -8.56 11.88
C ALA A 136 -2.41 -8.70 13.22
N ALA A 137 -3.37 -7.83 13.48
CA ALA A 137 -4.20 -7.89 14.68
C ALA A 137 -5.12 -9.13 14.71
N ILE A 138 -5.61 -9.57 13.55
CA ILE A 138 -6.35 -10.84 13.40
C ILE A 138 -5.41 -12.02 13.68
N ARG A 139 -4.20 -12.04 13.11
CA ARG A 139 -3.17 -13.06 13.41
C ARG A 139 -2.89 -13.13 14.92
N ASP A 140 -2.82 -11.99 15.59
CA ASP A 140 -2.55 -11.89 17.02
C ASP A 140 -3.80 -12.19 17.90
N GLY A 141 -4.93 -12.58 17.29
CA GLY A 141 -6.16 -13.00 17.98
C GLY A 141 -6.94 -11.85 18.63
N LEU A 142 -6.71 -10.59 18.21
CA LEU A 142 -7.40 -9.45 18.83
C LEU A 142 -8.88 -9.36 18.38
N PHE A 143 -9.21 -9.78 17.18
CA PHE A 143 -10.55 -9.83 16.59
C PHE A 143 -10.56 -10.67 15.30
N LYS A 144 -11.74 -10.97 14.78
CA LYS A 144 -11.96 -11.50 13.43
C LYS A 144 -12.41 -10.39 12.49
N ILE A 145 -12.21 -10.57 11.18
CA ILE A 145 -12.52 -9.54 10.18
C ILE A 145 -14.01 -9.17 10.14
N ASP A 146 -14.89 -10.12 10.43
CA ASP A 146 -16.33 -9.94 10.40
C ASP A 146 -16.96 -9.71 11.79
N ASP A 147 -16.13 -9.53 12.83
CA ASP A 147 -16.64 -9.17 14.15
C ASP A 147 -17.37 -7.82 14.09
N PRO A 148 -18.52 -7.69 14.79
CA PRO A 148 -19.18 -6.41 14.94
C PRO A 148 -18.29 -5.38 15.64
N VAL A 149 -18.21 -4.19 15.08
CA VAL A 149 -17.47 -3.07 15.70
C VAL A 149 -18.04 -2.73 17.08
N SER A 150 -19.35 -2.91 17.26
CA SER A 150 -20.08 -2.68 18.51
C SER A 150 -19.65 -3.59 19.66
N ASP A 151 -18.99 -4.72 19.39
CA ASP A 151 -18.40 -5.57 20.45
C ASP A 151 -17.27 -4.86 21.19
N THR A 152 -16.64 -3.90 20.53
CA THR A 152 -15.53 -3.11 21.10
C THR A 152 -15.92 -1.64 21.33
N ILE A 153 -16.61 -1.02 20.40
CA ILE A 153 -17.17 0.33 20.51
C ILE A 153 -18.60 0.20 21.04
N THR A 154 -18.70 -0.05 22.35
CA THR A 154 -19.95 -0.45 23.00
C THR A 154 -21.03 0.62 22.94
N GLU A 155 -20.67 1.89 22.67
CA GLU A 155 -21.59 2.99 22.41
C GLU A 155 -22.51 2.74 21.19
N TRP A 156 -22.12 1.81 20.32
CA TRP A 156 -22.89 1.46 19.13
C TRP A 156 -23.92 0.35 19.34
N LYS A 157 -23.90 -0.34 20.48
CA LYS A 157 -24.79 -1.49 20.74
C LYS A 157 -26.27 -1.16 20.64
N SER A 158 -26.66 0.06 21.06
CA SER A 158 -28.05 0.53 21.02
C SER A 158 -28.43 1.27 19.74
N ASP A 159 -27.47 1.51 18.86
CA ASP A 159 -27.72 2.16 17.57
C ASP A 159 -28.12 1.10 16.52
N ALA A 160 -29.37 1.18 16.02
CA ALA A 160 -29.94 0.16 15.13
C ALA A 160 -29.12 -0.04 13.83
N ARG A 161 -28.45 1.00 13.33
CA ARG A 161 -27.62 0.91 12.12
C ARG A 161 -26.18 0.52 12.40
N LYS A 162 -25.60 1.10 13.48
CA LYS A 162 -24.18 0.88 13.78
C LYS A 162 -23.88 -0.44 14.46
N SER A 163 -24.86 -1.03 15.16
CA SER A 163 -24.65 -2.25 15.94
C SER A 163 -24.18 -3.44 15.10
N GLY A 164 -24.61 -3.51 13.83
CA GLY A 164 -24.27 -4.58 12.89
C GLY A 164 -23.05 -4.27 11.99
N ILE A 165 -22.45 -3.07 12.08
CA ILE A 165 -21.28 -2.74 11.26
C ILE A 165 -20.10 -3.63 11.63
N THR A 166 -19.47 -4.24 10.62
CA THR A 166 -18.31 -5.13 10.81
C THR A 166 -16.98 -4.40 10.59
N ILE A 167 -15.88 -5.00 11.08
CA ILE A 167 -14.52 -4.49 10.82
C ILE A 167 -14.22 -4.51 9.33
N ARG A 168 -14.67 -5.51 8.58
CA ARG A 168 -14.57 -5.58 7.12
C ARG A 168 -15.16 -4.35 6.45
N GLN A 169 -16.35 -3.94 6.86
CA GLN A 169 -17.03 -2.78 6.29
C GLN A 169 -16.30 -1.46 6.59
N LEU A 170 -15.64 -1.33 7.75
CA LEU A 170 -14.74 -0.19 8.00
C LEU A 170 -13.54 -0.19 7.04
N LEU A 171 -12.89 -1.35 6.83
CA LEU A 171 -11.68 -1.44 6.03
C LEU A 171 -11.95 -1.25 4.53
N ASN A 172 -13.10 -1.68 4.03
CA ASN A 172 -13.51 -1.48 2.64
C ASN A 172 -14.40 -0.26 2.42
N GLN A 173 -14.65 0.53 3.50
CA GLN A 173 -15.38 1.80 3.49
C GLN A 173 -16.83 1.67 2.98
N THR A 174 -17.49 0.58 3.37
CA THR A 174 -18.92 0.32 3.08
C THR A 174 -19.77 0.27 4.35
N ASP A 175 -19.28 0.79 5.47
CA ASP A 175 -19.98 0.82 6.75
C ASP A 175 -21.15 1.81 6.80
N GLY A 176 -21.34 2.62 5.76
CA GLY A 176 -22.41 3.61 5.67
C GLY A 176 -22.20 4.86 6.52
N ILE A 177 -21.07 5.03 7.20
CA ILE A 177 -20.76 6.22 8.00
C ILE A 177 -20.27 7.35 7.09
N GLU A 178 -20.58 8.60 7.47
CA GLU A 178 -20.09 9.78 6.79
C GLU A 178 -18.57 9.75 6.61
N GLY A 179 -18.06 10.03 5.42
CA GLY A 179 -16.61 10.06 5.11
C GLY A 179 -15.81 11.10 5.91
N ALA A 180 -16.46 12.17 6.36
CA ALA A 180 -16.02 13.17 7.34
C ALA A 180 -14.63 13.75 7.09
N SER A 181 -14.43 14.35 5.94
CA SER A 181 -13.17 15.04 5.55
C SER A 181 -12.62 15.99 6.62
N ARG A 182 -13.52 16.59 7.40
CA ARG A 182 -13.16 17.50 8.50
C ARG A 182 -12.25 16.87 9.56
N LEU A 183 -12.22 15.53 9.70
CA LEU A 183 -11.28 14.84 10.59
C LEU A 183 -9.80 15.11 10.27
N GLN A 184 -9.49 15.58 9.04
CA GLN A 184 -8.12 15.94 8.64
C GLN A 184 -7.68 17.33 9.16
N ARG A 185 -8.60 18.14 9.69
CA ARG A 185 -8.28 19.50 10.16
C ARG A 185 -7.39 19.43 11.40
N ALA A 186 -6.40 20.32 11.46
CA ALA A 186 -5.47 20.41 12.60
C ALA A 186 -6.16 20.80 13.92
N SER A 187 -7.31 21.51 13.82
CA SER A 187 -8.10 21.96 14.98
C SER A 187 -8.80 20.83 15.74
N ILE A 188 -8.93 19.64 15.16
CA ILE A 188 -9.59 18.51 15.84
C ILE A 188 -8.66 17.95 16.91
N ARG A 189 -9.08 18.06 18.19
CA ARG A 189 -8.28 17.65 19.35
C ARG A 189 -8.33 16.17 19.64
N ASP A 190 -9.46 15.51 19.36
CA ASP A 190 -9.68 14.08 19.58
C ASP A 190 -10.45 13.49 18.37
N ARG A 191 -9.70 13.00 17.40
CA ARG A 191 -10.27 12.44 16.19
C ARG A 191 -10.98 11.13 16.40
N ASN A 192 -10.49 10.31 17.33
CA ASN A 192 -11.13 9.03 17.67
C ASN A 192 -12.52 9.26 18.27
N ALA A 193 -12.61 10.12 19.29
CA ALA A 193 -13.88 10.45 19.91
C ALA A 193 -14.87 11.11 18.93
N MET A 194 -14.38 11.94 18.02
CA MET A 194 -15.21 12.53 16.97
C MET A 194 -15.70 11.47 15.98
N ALA A 195 -14.83 10.58 15.54
CA ALA A 195 -15.15 9.59 14.51
C ALA A 195 -16.25 8.61 14.94
N ILE A 196 -16.22 8.11 16.17
CA ILE A 196 -17.23 7.16 16.65
C ILE A 196 -18.63 7.78 16.79
N ARG A 197 -18.72 9.11 16.84
CA ARG A 197 -20.01 9.87 16.93
C ARG A 197 -20.58 10.28 15.59
N LEU A 198 -19.88 10.02 14.48
CA LEU A 198 -20.35 10.40 13.13
C LEU A 198 -21.67 9.68 12.81
N PRO A 199 -22.56 10.34 12.05
CA PRO A 199 -23.81 9.71 11.63
C PRO A 199 -23.59 8.67 10.54
N THR A 200 -24.50 7.71 10.44
CA THR A 200 -24.68 6.88 9.26
C THR A 200 -25.46 7.70 8.21
N VAL A 201 -24.98 7.68 6.97
CA VAL A 201 -25.58 8.39 5.82
C VAL A 201 -26.08 7.43 4.74
N ALA A 202 -25.76 6.15 4.88
CA ALA A 202 -26.26 5.05 4.06
C ALA A 202 -26.40 3.78 4.90
N GLU A 203 -27.12 2.78 4.40
CA GLU A 203 -27.14 1.46 5.04
C GLU A 203 -25.78 0.76 4.84
N PRO A 204 -25.28 0.01 5.83
CA PRO A 204 -24.04 -0.75 5.67
C PRO A 204 -24.09 -1.65 4.43
N SER A 205 -23.01 -1.73 3.68
CA SER A 205 -22.82 -2.42 2.40
C SER A 205 -23.55 -1.84 1.20
N SER A 206 -24.40 -0.82 1.37
CA SER A 206 -25.17 -0.25 0.25
C SER A 206 -24.42 0.78 -0.59
N ALA A 207 -23.35 1.37 -0.04
CA ALA A 207 -22.58 2.43 -0.70
C ALA A 207 -21.10 2.38 -0.30
N PHE A 208 -20.25 2.78 -1.23
CA PHE A 208 -18.83 3.08 -0.96
C PHE A 208 -18.67 4.57 -0.66
N ILE A 209 -18.29 4.88 0.57
CA ILE A 209 -18.17 6.26 1.06
C ILE A 209 -16.71 6.53 1.45
N TYR A 210 -15.92 7.04 0.52
CA TYR A 210 -14.49 7.24 0.76
C TYR A 210 -14.23 8.39 1.74
N GLY A 211 -13.44 8.11 2.79
CA GLY A 211 -13.10 9.13 3.76
C GLY A 211 -12.09 8.71 4.83
N PRO A 212 -11.74 9.62 5.74
CA PRO A 212 -10.87 9.33 6.87
C PRO A 212 -11.58 8.67 8.06
N SER A 213 -12.90 8.74 8.15
CA SER A 213 -13.69 8.32 9.31
C SER A 213 -13.53 6.84 9.63
N HIS A 214 -13.64 5.98 8.64
CA HIS A 214 -13.64 4.54 8.74
C HIS A 214 -12.39 4.00 9.45
N LEU A 215 -11.21 4.41 8.99
CA LEU A 215 -9.96 4.03 9.63
C LEU A 215 -9.70 4.76 10.95
N GLN A 216 -10.28 5.96 11.16
CA GLN A 216 -10.19 6.61 12.45
C GLN A 216 -11.01 5.84 13.51
N ILE A 217 -12.19 5.31 13.13
CA ILE A 217 -12.99 4.41 13.94
C ILE A 217 -12.23 3.10 14.21
N PHE A 218 -11.64 2.52 13.16
CA PHE A 218 -10.79 1.32 13.30
C PHE A 218 -9.59 1.57 14.23
N SER A 219 -8.96 2.75 14.17
CA SER A 219 -7.88 3.12 15.09
C SER A 219 -8.35 3.14 16.55
N GLU A 220 -9.54 3.63 16.84
CA GLU A 220 -10.12 3.59 18.20
C GLU A 220 -10.44 2.17 18.62
N LEU A 221 -11.03 1.36 17.75
CA LEU A 221 -11.29 -0.06 17.99
C LEU A 221 -10.00 -0.79 18.38
N LEU A 222 -8.96 -0.64 17.55
CA LEU A 222 -7.65 -1.26 17.80
C LEU A 222 -7.04 -0.77 19.14
N ARG A 223 -7.13 0.54 19.45
CA ARG A 223 -6.67 1.10 20.73
C ARG A 223 -7.35 0.44 21.92
N ARG A 224 -8.67 0.22 21.83
CA ARG A 224 -9.44 -0.46 22.91
C ARG A 224 -9.03 -1.93 23.05
N LYS A 225 -8.88 -2.65 21.94
CA LYS A 225 -8.37 -4.05 21.94
C LYS A 225 -6.95 -4.14 22.51
N LEU A 226 -6.13 -3.12 22.32
CA LEU A 226 -4.80 -2.99 22.91
C LEU A 226 -4.81 -2.47 24.36
N LYS A 227 -5.97 -2.40 25.03
CA LYS A 227 -6.13 -1.91 26.40
C LYS A 227 -5.57 -0.49 26.59
N GLY A 228 -5.81 0.40 25.61
CA GLY A 228 -5.41 1.81 25.64
C GLY A 228 -3.97 2.08 25.21
N ARG A 229 -3.17 1.06 24.88
CA ARG A 229 -1.83 1.28 24.32
C ARG A 229 -1.91 1.97 22.95
N ALA A 230 -0.88 2.75 22.62
CA ALA A 230 -0.81 3.48 21.36
C ALA A 230 -0.82 2.52 20.15
N THR A 231 -1.77 2.72 19.25
CA THR A 231 -1.93 1.88 18.04
C THR A 231 -0.71 1.94 17.15
N ILE A 232 -0.05 3.10 17.05
CA ILE A 232 1.16 3.24 16.24
C ILE A 232 2.32 2.39 16.77
N SER A 233 2.48 2.28 18.10
CA SER A 233 3.49 1.41 18.70
C SER A 233 3.24 -0.07 18.38
N TYR A 234 1.97 -0.47 18.29
CA TYR A 234 1.62 -1.81 17.84
C TYR A 234 2.01 -2.00 16.36
N ILE A 235 1.65 -1.06 15.50
CA ILE A 235 1.99 -1.12 14.06
C ILE A 235 3.50 -1.16 13.86
N GLU A 236 4.26 -0.29 14.55
CA GLU A 236 5.71 -0.27 14.48
C GLU A 236 6.34 -1.59 14.95
N GLY A 237 5.91 -2.13 16.08
CA GLY A 237 6.49 -3.35 16.66
C GLY A 237 6.07 -4.65 15.99
N HIS A 238 4.79 -4.78 15.61
CA HIS A 238 4.20 -6.03 15.10
C HIS A 238 4.19 -6.13 13.58
N VAL A 239 4.31 -4.99 12.89
CA VAL A 239 4.27 -4.92 11.42
C VAL A 239 5.55 -4.32 10.86
N LEU A 240 5.80 -3.03 11.07
CA LEU A 240 6.82 -2.28 10.33
C LEU A 240 8.24 -2.75 10.60
N SER A 241 8.59 -3.00 11.86
CA SER A 241 9.92 -3.51 12.23
C SER A 241 10.24 -4.86 11.59
N ARG A 242 9.21 -5.63 11.23
CA ARG A 242 9.34 -6.97 10.67
C ARG A 242 9.83 -6.98 9.22
N PHE A 243 9.67 -5.87 8.50
CA PHE A 243 10.17 -5.70 7.13
C PHE A 243 11.10 -4.48 6.99
N GLY A 244 11.82 -4.15 8.08
CA GLY A 244 12.90 -3.18 8.05
C GLY A 244 12.44 -1.72 8.00
N LEU A 245 11.17 -1.43 8.25
CA LEU A 245 10.71 -0.10 8.58
C LEU A 245 10.69 0.05 10.09
N GLY A 246 11.45 0.99 10.60
CA GLY A 246 11.45 1.30 12.03
C GLY A 246 10.30 2.23 12.41
N ARG A 247 10.60 3.22 13.23
CA ARG A 247 9.65 4.28 13.57
C ARG A 247 9.36 5.13 12.34
N LEU A 248 8.08 5.39 12.09
CA LEU A 248 7.64 6.28 11.03
C LEU A 248 7.37 7.69 11.54
N ASN A 249 7.60 8.67 10.68
CA ASN A 249 7.02 9.98 10.87
C ASN A 249 5.52 9.90 10.60
N TYR A 250 4.70 10.33 11.54
CA TYR A 250 3.26 10.35 11.38
C TYR A 250 2.61 11.56 12.05
N LYS A 251 1.51 12.01 11.47
CA LYS A 251 0.69 13.08 12.06
C LYS A 251 -0.21 12.51 13.15
N LYS A 252 -0.34 13.28 14.24
CA LYS A 252 -1.20 12.97 15.38
C LYS A 252 -1.99 14.19 15.84
N ASP A 253 -3.07 13.95 16.54
CA ASP A 253 -3.84 15.01 17.19
C ASP A 253 -3.34 15.33 18.61
N ALA A 254 -4.04 16.22 19.33
CA ALA A 254 -3.67 16.63 20.68
C ALA A 254 -3.79 15.50 21.72
N ARG A 255 -4.54 14.45 21.43
CA ARG A 255 -4.68 13.25 22.28
C ARG A 255 -3.66 12.15 21.91
N GLY A 256 -2.81 12.41 20.92
CA GLY A 256 -1.83 11.43 20.44
C GLY A 256 -2.41 10.42 19.43
N ASN A 257 -3.68 10.55 19.02
CA ASN A 257 -4.25 9.65 18.02
C ASN A 257 -3.62 9.91 16.66
N PRO A 258 -3.17 8.86 15.94
CA PRO A 258 -2.62 9.02 14.59
C PRO A 258 -3.70 9.44 13.58
N LEU A 259 -3.27 9.86 12.39
CA LEU A 259 -4.13 10.04 11.22
C LEU A 259 -4.00 8.81 10.31
N PRO A 260 -4.81 7.76 10.49
CA PRO A 260 -4.66 6.50 9.78
C PRO A 260 -4.97 6.62 8.29
N ALA A 261 -5.71 7.65 7.89
CA ALA A 261 -6.06 7.85 6.49
C ALA A 261 -4.99 8.55 5.65
N THR A 262 -4.04 9.33 6.26
CA THR A 262 -3.15 10.21 5.49
C THR A 262 -1.81 10.54 6.15
N GLY A 263 -1.52 10.00 7.33
CA GLY A 263 -0.52 10.58 8.23
C GLY A 263 0.94 10.18 7.97
N PHE A 264 1.26 9.24 7.09
CA PHE A 264 2.62 8.72 6.93
C PHE A 264 3.43 9.49 5.88
N GLU A 265 4.73 9.59 6.16
CA GLU A 265 5.74 10.15 5.26
C GLU A 265 6.85 9.11 5.07
N LEU A 266 7.16 8.77 3.81
CA LEU A 266 8.09 7.70 3.44
C LEU A 266 9.02 8.16 2.31
N THR A 267 10.22 7.58 2.27
CA THR A 267 11.02 7.57 1.04
C THR A 267 10.40 6.58 0.04
N ALA A 268 10.76 6.71 -1.24
CA ALA A 268 10.31 5.75 -2.26
C ALA A 268 10.75 4.32 -1.92
N ARG A 269 11.98 4.14 -1.42
CA ARG A 269 12.51 2.83 -1.02
C ARG A 269 11.78 2.22 0.18
N GLU A 270 11.39 3.04 1.16
CA GLU A 270 10.58 2.56 2.30
C GLU A 270 9.19 2.10 1.84
N TRP A 271 8.59 2.85 0.91
CA TRP A 271 7.28 2.47 0.37
C TRP A 271 7.36 1.21 -0.51
N ALA A 272 8.45 1.04 -1.26
CA ALA A 272 8.71 -0.20 -2.01
C ALA A 272 8.83 -1.42 -1.09
N ARG A 273 9.50 -1.33 0.07
CA ARG A 273 9.56 -2.43 1.05
C ARG A 273 8.18 -2.86 1.54
N PHE A 274 7.27 -1.92 1.72
CA PHE A 274 5.87 -2.26 1.99
C PHE A 274 5.25 -3.02 0.82
N GLY A 275 5.55 -2.62 -0.42
CA GLY A 275 5.15 -3.34 -1.62
C GLY A 275 5.71 -4.75 -1.68
N GLU A 276 6.97 -4.95 -1.29
CA GLU A 276 7.58 -6.30 -1.24
C GLU A 276 6.85 -7.23 -0.26
N LEU A 277 6.43 -6.73 0.90
CA LEU A 277 5.61 -7.49 1.83
C LEU A 277 4.30 -7.95 1.19
N VAL A 278 3.63 -7.05 0.46
CA VAL A 278 2.36 -7.35 -0.22
C VAL A 278 2.59 -8.33 -1.37
N LEU A 279 3.61 -8.10 -2.19
CA LEU A 279 4.01 -8.95 -3.31
C LEU A 279 4.40 -10.36 -2.83
N GLY A 280 5.06 -10.44 -1.67
CA GLY A 280 5.42 -11.68 -0.99
C GLY A 280 4.25 -12.37 -0.28
N ARG A 281 2.99 -11.94 -0.53
CA ARG A 281 1.79 -12.52 0.10
C ARG A 281 1.86 -12.48 1.64
N GLY A 282 2.31 -11.36 2.18
CA GLY A 282 2.48 -11.18 3.62
C GLY A 282 3.76 -11.79 4.21
N ASN A 283 4.59 -12.41 3.37
CA ASN A 283 5.92 -12.90 3.74
C ASN A 283 6.98 -11.87 3.32
N TYR A 284 7.93 -11.64 4.20
CA TYR A 284 9.09 -10.80 3.92
C TYR A 284 10.36 -11.54 4.34
N HIS A 285 11.19 -11.88 3.35
CA HIS A 285 12.46 -12.63 3.54
C HIS A 285 12.30 -13.89 4.41
N GLY A 286 11.32 -14.74 4.10
CA GLY A 286 11.06 -16.01 4.80
C GLY A 286 10.23 -15.87 6.09
N ARG A 287 9.87 -14.66 6.50
CA ARG A 287 9.06 -14.41 7.70
C ARG A 287 7.63 -14.03 7.32
N GLN A 288 6.65 -14.84 7.71
CA GLN A 288 5.24 -14.50 7.55
C GLN A 288 4.84 -13.43 8.57
N ILE A 289 4.43 -12.26 8.08
CA ILE A 289 4.06 -11.09 8.90
C ILE A 289 2.55 -11.00 9.04
N VAL A 290 1.80 -11.26 7.98
CA VAL A 290 0.35 -11.36 7.98
C VAL A 290 -0.09 -12.63 7.25
N PRO A 291 -1.23 -13.26 7.62
CA PRO A 291 -1.72 -14.46 6.95
C PRO A 291 -1.92 -14.23 5.45
N ALA A 292 -1.46 -15.16 4.62
CA ALA A 292 -1.46 -15.03 3.17
C ALA A 292 -2.87 -15.07 2.57
N ASP A 293 -3.75 -15.88 3.15
CA ASP A 293 -5.16 -16.02 2.79
C ASP A 293 -5.93 -14.73 3.08
N LEU A 294 -5.78 -14.15 4.27
CA LEU A 294 -6.40 -12.87 4.63
C LEU A 294 -5.88 -11.71 3.76
N LEU A 295 -4.57 -11.72 3.43
CA LEU A 295 -4.04 -10.72 2.52
C LEU A 295 -4.63 -10.88 1.11
N HIS A 296 -4.78 -12.11 0.63
CA HIS A 296 -5.44 -12.38 -0.65
C HIS A 296 -6.89 -11.90 -0.63
N GLU A 297 -7.62 -12.18 0.45
CA GLU A 297 -8.99 -11.71 0.65
C GLU A 297 -9.09 -10.18 0.65
N SER A 298 -8.03 -9.48 1.09
CA SER A 298 -7.97 -8.01 1.04
C SER A 298 -8.04 -7.42 -0.37
N PHE A 299 -7.83 -8.23 -1.39
CA PHE A 299 -7.91 -7.84 -2.80
C PHE A 299 -9.23 -8.22 -3.46
N ALA A 300 -10.21 -8.60 -2.68
CA ALA A 300 -11.59 -8.75 -3.14
C ALA A 300 -12.34 -7.42 -2.99
N GLY A 301 -12.93 -6.94 -4.08
CA GLY A 301 -13.82 -5.77 -4.04
C GLY A 301 -15.14 -6.08 -3.36
N SER A 302 -15.87 -5.04 -3.01
CA SER A 302 -17.24 -5.15 -2.49
C SER A 302 -18.28 -4.97 -3.61
N GLN A 303 -19.54 -5.34 -3.34
CA GLN A 303 -20.63 -5.05 -4.26
C GLN A 303 -20.77 -3.53 -4.51
N ALA A 304 -20.57 -2.70 -3.49
CA ALA A 304 -20.66 -1.25 -3.61
C ALA A 304 -19.47 -0.64 -4.38
N ASN A 305 -18.30 -1.27 -4.34
CA ASN A 305 -17.13 -0.88 -5.12
C ASN A 305 -16.24 -2.10 -5.46
N PRO A 306 -16.37 -2.69 -6.64
CA PRO A 306 -15.51 -3.79 -7.08
C PRO A 306 -14.03 -3.43 -7.21
N SER A 307 -13.70 -2.12 -7.35
CA SER A 307 -12.34 -1.64 -7.51
C SER A 307 -11.65 -1.25 -6.20
N TYR A 308 -12.25 -1.56 -5.03
CA TYR A 308 -11.65 -1.30 -3.72
C TYR A 308 -11.85 -2.46 -2.75
N GLY A 309 -10.73 -3.03 -2.32
CA GLY A 309 -10.71 -4.09 -1.32
C GLY A 309 -10.51 -3.55 0.10
N LEU A 310 -9.86 -4.32 0.97
CA LEU A 310 -9.54 -3.87 2.32
C LEU A 310 -8.35 -2.90 2.27
N THR A 311 -8.64 -1.61 2.07
CA THR A 311 -7.69 -0.48 1.98
C THR A 311 -6.77 -0.44 0.76
N PHE A 312 -6.98 -1.29 -0.23
CA PHE A 312 -6.25 -1.29 -1.50
C PHE A 312 -7.19 -1.00 -2.68
N TRP A 313 -6.71 -0.23 -3.64
CA TRP A 313 -7.34 -0.08 -4.94
C TRP A 313 -6.98 -1.26 -5.84
N LEU A 314 -7.91 -1.67 -6.67
CA LEU A 314 -7.80 -2.86 -7.52
C LEU A 314 -7.92 -2.47 -8.99
N ASN A 315 -7.09 -3.07 -9.84
CA ASN A 315 -7.18 -2.94 -11.28
C ASN A 315 -7.94 -4.13 -11.86
N GLN A 316 -9.11 -4.44 -11.32
CA GLN A 316 -9.90 -5.56 -11.82
C GLN A 316 -10.25 -5.33 -13.28
N GLY A 317 -10.24 -6.42 -14.06
CA GLY A 317 -10.65 -6.37 -15.44
C GLY A 317 -12.09 -5.88 -15.54
N ALA A 318 -12.27 -4.72 -16.15
CA ALA A 318 -13.59 -4.19 -16.45
C ALA A 318 -14.01 -4.75 -17.81
N PRO A 319 -15.09 -5.52 -17.93
CA PRO A 319 -15.54 -6.08 -19.21
C PRO A 319 -15.69 -5.02 -20.30
N ASN A 320 -16.13 -3.83 -19.94
CA ASN A 320 -16.29 -2.69 -20.86
C ASN A 320 -15.05 -1.79 -20.93
N GLY A 321 -13.97 -2.10 -20.21
CA GLY A 321 -12.67 -1.44 -20.31
C GLY A 321 -12.69 0.06 -20.01
N ARG A 322 -13.52 0.53 -19.08
CA ARG A 322 -13.58 1.96 -18.73
C ARG A 322 -12.46 2.32 -17.77
N GLU A 323 -11.41 2.94 -18.30
CA GLU A 323 -10.36 3.52 -17.48
C GLU A 323 -10.84 4.80 -16.80
N VAL A 324 -10.53 4.95 -15.54
CA VAL A 324 -10.88 6.14 -14.76
C VAL A 324 -9.67 6.67 -13.98
N ASP A 325 -9.68 7.98 -13.79
CA ASP A 325 -8.81 8.63 -12.82
C ASP A 325 -9.46 8.51 -11.44
N MET A 326 -8.89 7.67 -10.59
CA MET A 326 -9.44 7.39 -9.26
C MET A 326 -9.54 8.66 -8.40
N GLU A 327 -8.60 9.61 -8.52
CA GLU A 327 -8.69 10.87 -7.75
C GLU A 327 -9.90 11.71 -8.20
N ARG A 328 -10.15 11.79 -9.51
CA ARG A 328 -11.33 12.49 -10.03
C ARG A 328 -12.64 11.81 -9.68
N MET A 329 -12.65 10.48 -9.64
CA MET A 329 -13.82 9.73 -9.18
C MET A 329 -14.14 10.05 -7.71
N LEU A 330 -13.12 10.27 -6.87
CA LEU A 330 -13.29 10.65 -5.47
C LEU A 330 -13.74 12.11 -5.27
N ASP A 331 -13.60 12.97 -6.28
CA ASP A 331 -14.14 14.33 -6.27
C ASP A 331 -15.66 14.36 -6.51
N LEU A 332 -16.24 13.28 -7.07
CA LEU A 332 -17.68 13.16 -7.24
C LEU A 332 -18.35 12.88 -5.89
N PRO A 333 -19.57 13.39 -5.67
CA PRO A 333 -20.39 12.94 -4.56
C PRO A 333 -20.55 11.42 -4.59
N TRP A 334 -20.41 10.74 -3.45
CA TRP A 334 -20.47 9.27 -3.38
C TRP A 334 -21.79 8.72 -3.94
N GLN A 335 -22.90 9.47 -3.86
CA GLN A 335 -24.21 9.08 -4.40
C GLN A 335 -24.25 9.02 -5.93
N THR A 336 -23.35 9.76 -6.59
CA THR A 336 -23.28 9.81 -8.06
C THR A 336 -22.07 9.07 -8.62
N ALA A 337 -21.13 8.67 -7.76
CA ALA A 337 -19.96 7.90 -8.16
C ALA A 337 -20.36 6.47 -8.55
N GLN A 338 -19.92 6.01 -9.72
CA GLN A 338 -20.18 4.66 -10.22
C GLN A 338 -18.87 3.89 -10.33
N TRP A 339 -18.77 2.81 -9.55
CA TRP A 339 -17.57 2.00 -9.42
C TRP A 339 -17.61 0.67 -10.18
N THR A 340 -18.75 0.37 -10.82
CA THR A 340 -18.90 -0.83 -11.65
C THR A 340 -18.16 -0.66 -12.98
N ASP A 341 -17.51 -1.70 -13.45
CA ASP A 341 -16.78 -1.76 -14.72
C ASP A 341 -15.72 -0.65 -14.89
N VAL A 342 -15.05 -0.26 -13.83
CA VAL A 342 -13.93 0.68 -13.88
C VAL A 342 -12.61 -0.01 -13.56
N CYS A 343 -11.55 0.47 -14.20
CA CYS A 343 -10.17 0.07 -13.91
C CYS A 343 -9.24 1.28 -13.95
N ILE A 344 -8.05 1.13 -13.40
CA ILE A 344 -7.01 2.16 -13.41
C ILE A 344 -6.33 2.21 -14.79
N CYS A 345 -6.00 1.03 -15.34
CA CYS A 345 -5.40 0.88 -16.66
C CYS A 345 -5.81 -0.48 -17.24
N LYS A 346 -6.53 -0.47 -18.36
CA LYS A 346 -7.04 -1.70 -18.99
C LYS A 346 -5.93 -2.56 -19.60
N ASP A 347 -4.78 -1.95 -19.92
CA ASP A 347 -3.65 -2.66 -20.52
C ASP A 347 -2.65 -3.16 -19.46
N ALA A 348 -2.81 -2.76 -18.20
CA ALA A 348 -2.03 -3.31 -17.09
C ALA A 348 -2.68 -4.61 -16.57
N PRO A 349 -1.88 -5.51 -15.95
CA PRO A 349 -2.42 -6.76 -15.41
C PRO A 349 -3.58 -6.54 -14.45
N ALA A 350 -4.60 -7.42 -14.55
CA ALA A 350 -5.82 -7.33 -13.73
C ALA A 350 -5.56 -7.61 -12.24
N ASP A 351 -4.47 -8.30 -11.91
CA ASP A 351 -4.05 -8.60 -10.55
C ASP A 351 -3.27 -7.45 -9.88
N MET A 352 -3.11 -6.31 -10.58
CA MET A 352 -2.47 -5.13 -10.01
C MET A 352 -3.30 -4.55 -8.87
N VAL A 353 -2.66 -4.36 -7.72
CA VAL A 353 -3.23 -3.64 -6.57
C VAL A 353 -2.44 -2.37 -6.29
N VAL A 354 -3.10 -1.35 -5.73
CA VAL A 354 -2.50 -0.02 -5.60
C VAL A 354 -2.76 0.57 -4.22
N ALA A 355 -1.69 1.04 -3.57
CA ALA A 355 -1.80 2.00 -2.47
C ALA A 355 -1.74 3.41 -3.06
N LEU A 356 -2.89 4.10 -3.03
CA LEU A 356 -3.11 5.37 -3.71
C LEU A 356 -3.24 6.51 -2.72
N GLY A 357 -2.52 7.60 -2.95
CA GLY A 357 -2.63 8.83 -2.17
C GLY A 357 -2.80 10.07 -3.03
N SER A 358 -3.44 11.08 -2.47
CA SER A 358 -3.71 12.37 -3.13
C SER A 358 -2.44 13.00 -3.71
N GLY A 359 -2.58 13.73 -4.82
CA GLY A 359 -1.46 14.29 -5.56
C GLY A 359 -0.69 13.22 -6.35
N TYR A 360 -1.39 12.13 -6.67
CA TYR A 360 -0.86 11.00 -7.42
C TYR A 360 0.36 10.33 -6.76
N GLN A 361 0.31 10.17 -5.43
CA GLN A 361 1.21 9.27 -4.72
C GLN A 361 0.78 7.84 -5.03
N ARG A 362 1.67 7.02 -5.57
CA ARG A 362 1.34 5.67 -6.06
C ARG A 362 2.38 4.64 -5.63
N LEU A 363 1.88 3.51 -5.16
CA LEU A 363 2.60 2.26 -5.13
C LEU A 363 1.75 1.24 -5.88
N PHE A 364 2.12 0.94 -7.11
CA PHE A 364 1.54 -0.14 -7.90
C PHE A 364 2.28 -1.43 -7.58
N ILE A 365 1.52 -2.50 -7.32
CA ILE A 365 2.02 -3.83 -6.98
C ILE A 365 1.41 -4.79 -8.00
N ILE A 366 2.23 -5.46 -8.80
CA ILE A 366 1.78 -6.32 -9.90
C ILE A 366 2.31 -7.75 -9.67
N PRO A 367 1.51 -8.62 -9.01
CA PRO A 367 1.95 -9.97 -8.65
C PRO A 367 2.38 -10.83 -9.84
N SER A 368 1.61 -10.84 -10.93
CA SER A 368 1.93 -11.63 -12.15
C SER A 368 3.27 -11.25 -12.78
N MET A 369 3.70 -10.00 -12.62
CA MET A 369 4.99 -9.50 -13.11
C MET A 369 6.08 -9.50 -12.05
N LYS A 370 5.77 -9.86 -10.80
CA LYS A 370 6.65 -9.66 -9.63
C LYS A 370 7.25 -8.26 -9.59
N ALA A 371 6.42 -7.26 -9.90
CA ALA A 371 6.86 -5.88 -10.07
C ALA A 371 6.23 -4.92 -9.07
N LEU A 372 7.00 -3.90 -8.71
CA LEU A 372 6.62 -2.77 -7.87
C LEU A 372 7.00 -1.48 -8.57
N ILE A 373 6.09 -0.52 -8.57
CA ILE A 373 6.32 0.80 -9.14
C ILE A 373 5.89 1.83 -8.12
N VAL A 374 6.84 2.61 -7.61
CA VAL A 374 6.57 3.75 -6.73
C VAL A 374 6.65 5.04 -7.54
N ARG A 375 5.69 5.90 -7.36
CA ARG A 375 5.71 7.29 -7.80
C ARG A 375 5.30 8.20 -6.67
N GLN A 376 6.14 9.18 -6.34
CA GLN A 376 5.79 10.28 -5.43
C GLN A 376 5.86 11.60 -6.19
N GLY A 377 5.04 12.57 -5.78
CA GLY A 377 5.01 13.87 -6.45
C GLY A 377 4.14 14.88 -5.74
N SER A 378 4.00 16.04 -6.35
CA SER A 378 3.04 17.07 -5.96
C SER A 378 1.84 17.08 -6.90
N THR A 379 0.82 17.85 -6.53
CA THR A 379 -0.41 17.97 -7.34
C THR A 379 -0.10 18.49 -8.75
N ALA A 380 -0.43 17.72 -9.77
CA ALA A 380 -0.41 18.12 -11.18
C ALA A 380 -1.39 17.22 -11.96
N LYS A 381 -1.76 17.63 -13.15
CA LYS A 381 -2.51 16.74 -14.08
C LYS A 381 -1.62 15.56 -14.43
N PHE A 382 -2.02 14.36 -14.01
CA PHE A 382 -1.30 13.12 -14.22
C PHE A 382 -2.30 12.05 -14.68
N SER A 383 -1.84 11.05 -15.40
CA SER A 383 -2.64 9.90 -15.80
C SER A 383 -1.94 8.63 -15.37
N ASP A 384 -2.55 7.88 -14.46
CA ASP A 384 -2.07 6.58 -14.01
C ASP A 384 -1.96 5.60 -15.18
N ALA A 385 -2.97 5.56 -16.06
CA ALA A 385 -2.99 4.67 -17.21
C ALA A 385 -1.87 4.99 -18.22
N HIS A 386 -1.65 6.27 -18.53
CA HIS A 386 -0.56 6.66 -19.43
C HIS A 386 0.82 6.35 -18.83
N PHE A 387 1.00 6.64 -17.54
CA PHE A 387 2.24 6.34 -16.84
C PHE A 387 2.54 4.84 -16.83
N LEU A 388 1.54 4.00 -16.51
CA LEU A 388 1.68 2.55 -16.53
C LEU A 388 2.03 2.00 -17.91
N ARG A 389 1.39 2.51 -18.98
CA ARG A 389 1.75 2.12 -20.35
C ARG A 389 3.20 2.44 -20.68
N LEU A 390 3.70 3.59 -20.24
CA LEU A 390 5.11 3.94 -20.43
C LEU A 390 6.03 2.99 -19.66
N VAL A 391 5.78 2.74 -18.37
CA VAL A 391 6.63 1.87 -17.54
C VAL A 391 6.64 0.44 -18.06
N LEU A 392 5.48 -0.07 -18.46
CA LEU A 392 5.31 -1.47 -18.89
C LEU A 392 5.65 -1.69 -20.37
N GLY A 393 6.11 -0.65 -21.10
CA GLY A 393 6.42 -0.75 -22.52
C GLY A 393 5.20 -1.06 -23.40
N LEU A 394 4.00 -0.84 -22.86
CA LEU A 394 2.75 -1.06 -23.57
C LEU A 394 2.52 0.13 -24.52
N GLN A 395 2.87 -0.03 -25.77
CA GLN A 395 2.53 0.95 -26.79
C GLN A 395 1.02 0.86 -27.04
N GLY A 396 0.27 1.54 -26.18
CA GLY A 396 -1.13 1.78 -26.45
C GLY A 396 -1.26 2.52 -27.77
N THR A 397 -2.21 2.11 -28.59
CA THR A 397 -2.68 2.92 -29.72
C THR A 397 -2.73 4.38 -29.28
N PRO A 398 -2.13 5.33 -30.02
CA PRO A 398 -2.17 6.74 -29.65
C PRO A 398 -3.60 7.06 -29.21
N LEU A 399 -3.75 7.73 -28.08
CA LEU A 399 -5.02 8.32 -27.71
C LEU A 399 -5.43 9.20 -28.91
N ALA A 400 -6.11 8.59 -29.89
CA ALA A 400 -6.95 9.33 -30.78
C ALA A 400 -7.78 10.18 -29.83
N SER A 401 -7.66 11.48 -29.97
CA SER A 401 -8.35 12.51 -29.23
C SER A 401 -9.83 12.12 -29.08
N ARG A 402 -10.14 11.26 -28.13
CA ARG A 402 -11.48 11.10 -27.64
C ARG A 402 -11.71 12.37 -26.84
N GLU A 403 -12.30 13.31 -27.54
CA GLU A 403 -12.92 14.50 -27.01
C GLU A 403 -13.49 14.17 -25.65
N ALA A 404 -13.05 14.96 -24.66
CA ALA A 404 -13.69 15.02 -23.39
C ALA A 404 -15.19 15.04 -23.62
N ASN A 405 -15.90 13.99 -23.23
CA ASN A 405 -17.33 14.05 -23.10
C ASN A 405 -17.62 15.24 -22.21
N ARG A 406 -17.90 16.36 -22.83
CA ARG A 406 -18.50 17.54 -22.21
C ARG A 406 -19.86 17.09 -21.73
N PHE A 407 -19.95 16.77 -20.44
CA PHE A 407 -21.23 16.87 -19.77
C PHE A 407 -21.63 18.36 -19.86
N PRO A 408 -22.79 18.68 -20.41
CA PRO A 408 -23.26 20.06 -20.42
C PRO A 408 -23.53 20.47 -18.96
N TYR A 409 -22.66 21.31 -18.47
CA TYR A 409 -22.97 22.10 -17.27
C TYR A 409 -23.97 23.16 -17.71
N ASN A 410 -25.21 22.97 -17.34
CA ASN A 410 -26.21 24.05 -17.40
C ASN A 410 -26.25 24.71 -16.01
N PRO A 411 -26.21 26.07 -15.95
CA PRO A 411 -26.06 26.87 -14.73
C PRO A 411 -27.24 26.77 -13.75
#